data_c2a8a3f406332595b819459ef906a492
#
_entry.id   c2a8a3f406332595b819459ef906a492
#
_cell.length_a   1.000
_cell.length_b   1.000
_cell.length_c   1.000
_cell.angle_alpha   90.00
_cell.angle_beta   90.00
_cell.angle_gamma   90.00
#
_symmetry.space_group_name_H-M   'P 1'
#
loop_
_entity.id
_entity.type
_entity.pdbx_description
1 polymer ?
#
loop_
_entity_poly.entity_id
_entity_poly.type
_entity_poly.pdbx_seq_one_letter_code
_entity_poly.pdbx_strand_id
1 'polypeptide(L)'
;MKLIESSVQIIEEKDPYKMIELAGRTCYKSENNITEDSAKEFVDRMIKLGHGAILEHGTIYLTIAKTAMNIGDPIFYIRNKYSKVNEDDYFYYITTNMRVIVENNRLDDLQYQVEPT
;
A
#
# COMPACT_ATOMS: atom_id res chain seq x y z
N MET A 1 0.31 6.36 -29.15
CA MET A 1 0.56 5.82 -28.86
C MET A 1 0.48 5.23 -28.57
N LYS A 2 0.57 5.12 -28.55
CA LYS A 2 0.65 4.60 -27.95
C LYS A 2 0.86 3.42 -27.62
N LEU A 3 1.05 2.44 -28.48
CA LEU A 3 1.24 1.18 -28.16
C LEU A 3 2.44 0.89 -27.48
N ILE A 4 3.51 1.50 -27.88
CA ILE A 4 4.72 1.47 -27.14
C ILE A 4 4.44 1.99 -25.77
N GLU A 5 3.60 2.95 -25.67
CA GLU A 5 3.21 3.48 -24.41
C GLU A 5 2.54 2.44 -23.54
N SER A 6 1.72 1.61 -24.12
CA SER A 6 1.06 0.60 -23.33
C SER A 6 2.02 -0.47 -22.85
N SER A 7 3.10 -0.73 -23.56
CA SER A 7 4.04 -1.77 -23.14
C SER A 7 5.08 -1.25 -22.15
N VAL A 8 5.30 0.07 -22.09
CA VAL A 8 6.28 0.64 -21.18
C VAL A 8 5.65 1.70 -20.28
N GLN A 9 4.37 1.63 -20.16
CA GLN A 9 3.64 2.61 -19.36
C GLN A 9 4.12 2.61 -17.93
N ILE A 10 4.38 3.79 -17.39
CA ILE A 10 4.73 3.95 -16.00
C ILE A 10 3.45 4.13 -15.22
N ILE A 11 3.26 3.32 -14.19
CA ILE A 11 2.10 3.44 -13.34
C ILE A 11 2.39 4.51 -12.31
N GLU A 12 1.66 5.61 -12.38
CA GLU A 12 1.87 6.73 -11.47
C GLU A 12 0.81 6.82 -10.37
N GLU A 13 -0.07 5.83 -10.30
CA GLU A 13 -1.09 5.84 -9.27
C GLU A 13 -0.44 5.71 -7.89
N LYS A 14 -0.80 6.60 -6.97
CA LYS A 14 -0.22 6.64 -5.64
C LYS A 14 -1.17 6.15 -4.55
N ASP A 15 -2.45 6.00 -4.86
CA ASP A 15 -3.42 5.49 -3.92
C ASP A 15 -3.25 3.97 -3.84
N PRO A 16 -2.89 3.42 -2.68
CA PRO A 16 -2.63 1.98 -2.57
C PRO A 16 -3.84 1.12 -2.90
N TYR A 17 -5.05 1.57 -2.61
CA TYR A 17 -6.24 0.81 -2.96
C TYR A 17 -6.41 0.73 -4.48
N LYS A 18 -6.14 1.83 -5.18
CA LYS A 18 -6.24 1.85 -6.63
C LYS A 18 -5.13 1.03 -7.28
N MET A 19 -3.94 1.02 -6.69
CA MET A 19 -2.85 0.19 -7.18
C MET A 19 -3.21 -1.29 -7.08
N ILE A 20 -3.81 -1.69 -5.97
CA ILE A 20 -4.23 -3.07 -5.76
C ILE A 20 -5.33 -3.43 -6.76
N GLU A 21 -6.30 -2.56 -6.93
CA GLU A 21 -7.39 -2.83 -7.86
C GLU A 21 -6.88 -2.97 -9.28
N LEU A 22 -6.02 -2.08 -9.72
CA LEU A 22 -5.48 -2.13 -11.07
C LEU A 22 -4.75 -3.45 -11.31
N ALA A 23 -3.88 -3.84 -10.38
CA ALA A 23 -3.13 -5.08 -10.51
C ALA A 23 -4.07 -6.30 -10.53
N GLY A 24 -5.03 -6.34 -9.62
CA GLY A 24 -5.95 -7.46 -9.53
C GLY A 24 -6.84 -7.60 -10.74
N ARG A 25 -7.41 -6.49 -11.20
CA ARG A 25 -8.30 -6.55 -12.34
C ARG A 25 -7.57 -6.81 -13.65
N THR A 26 -6.31 -6.38 -13.75
CA THR A 26 -5.50 -6.69 -14.91
C THR A 26 -5.25 -8.20 -14.98
N CYS A 27 -4.95 -8.84 -13.87
CA CYS A 27 -4.76 -10.28 -13.82
C CYS A 27 -6.01 -11.05 -14.24
N TYR A 28 -7.19 -10.55 -13.85
CA TYR A 28 -8.44 -11.23 -14.15
C TYR A 28 -9.15 -10.66 -15.36
N LYS A 29 -8.50 -9.74 -16.08
CA LYS A 29 -9.04 -9.12 -17.30
C LYS A 29 -10.39 -8.46 -17.06
N SER A 30 -10.50 -7.77 -15.93
CA SER A 30 -11.73 -7.07 -15.57
C SER A 30 -11.54 -5.58 -15.40
N GLU A 31 -10.56 -4.99 -16.09
CA GLU A 31 -10.25 -3.56 -16.00
C GLU A 31 -11.46 -2.69 -16.31
N ASN A 32 -12.37 -3.17 -17.16
CA ASN A 32 -13.55 -2.41 -17.53
C ASN A 32 -14.47 -2.11 -16.34
N ASN A 33 -14.28 -2.82 -15.24
CA ASN A 33 -15.11 -2.62 -14.05
C ASN A 33 -14.53 -1.58 -13.09
N ILE A 34 -13.37 -1.01 -13.41
CA ILE A 34 -12.77 0.03 -12.58
C ILE A 34 -13.58 1.32 -12.71
N THR A 35 -13.98 1.87 -11.57
CA THR A 35 -14.63 3.17 -11.52
C THR A 35 -13.87 4.03 -10.50
N GLU A 36 -14.27 5.28 -10.37
CA GLU A 36 -13.60 6.18 -9.45
C GLU A 36 -13.69 5.70 -7.99
N ASP A 37 -14.78 5.00 -7.66
CA ASP A 37 -15.04 4.58 -6.29
C ASP A 37 -14.93 3.08 -6.06
N SER A 38 -14.48 2.31 -7.03
CA SER A 38 -14.51 0.85 -6.93
C SER A 38 -13.36 0.25 -6.13
N ALA A 39 -12.28 1.01 -5.91
CA ALA A 39 -11.05 0.44 -5.35
C ALA A 39 -11.23 -0.10 -3.94
N LYS A 40 -11.86 0.67 -3.04
CA LYS A 40 -12.00 0.23 -1.66
C LYS A 40 -12.82 -1.05 -1.55
N GLU A 41 -13.90 -1.12 -2.31
CA GLU A 41 -14.73 -2.30 -2.29
C GLU A 41 -13.98 -3.51 -2.83
N PHE A 42 -13.20 -3.32 -3.89
CA PHE A 42 -12.39 -4.38 -4.45
C PHE A 42 -11.36 -4.89 -3.43
N VAL A 43 -10.66 -3.97 -2.77
CA VAL A 43 -9.65 -4.36 -1.78
C VAL A 43 -10.28 -5.06 -0.60
N ASP A 44 -11.41 -4.58 -0.10
CA ASP A 44 -12.11 -5.22 1.01
C ASP A 44 -12.49 -6.66 0.64
N ARG A 45 -12.92 -6.87 -0.59
CA ARG A 45 -13.27 -8.20 -1.07
C ARG A 45 -12.04 -9.11 -1.13
N MET A 46 -10.90 -8.58 -1.58
CA MET A 46 -9.67 -9.36 -1.64
C MET A 46 -9.19 -9.73 -0.24
N ILE A 47 -9.33 -8.83 0.72
CA ILE A 47 -8.98 -9.13 2.10
C ILE A 47 -9.83 -10.26 2.63
N LYS A 48 -11.14 -10.21 2.39
CA LYS A 48 -12.06 -11.25 2.87
C LYS A 48 -11.78 -12.61 2.24
N LEU A 49 -11.31 -12.61 0.99
CA LEU A 49 -11.02 -13.85 0.29
C LEU A 49 -9.62 -14.39 0.60
N GLY A 50 -8.81 -13.64 1.33
CA GLY A 50 -7.46 -14.08 1.68
C GLY A 50 -6.45 -13.97 0.55
N HIS A 51 -6.69 -13.10 -0.43
CA HIS A 51 -5.78 -12.92 -1.55
C HIS A 51 -4.63 -11.96 -1.17
N GLY A 52 -3.74 -12.44 -0.29
CA GLY A 52 -2.67 -11.61 0.23
C GLY A 52 -1.68 -11.10 -0.81
N ALA A 53 -1.37 -11.93 -1.81
CA ALA A 53 -0.39 -11.54 -2.81
C ALA A 53 -0.79 -10.28 -3.58
N ILE A 54 -2.08 -10.11 -3.86
CA ILE A 54 -2.57 -8.93 -4.56
C ILE A 54 -2.35 -7.68 -3.71
N LEU A 55 -2.47 -7.81 -2.39
CA LEU A 55 -2.33 -6.68 -1.49
C LEU A 55 -0.91 -6.10 -1.49
N GLU A 56 0.08 -6.86 -1.94
CA GLU A 56 1.45 -6.37 -2.01
C GLU A 56 1.62 -5.22 -3.00
N HIS A 57 0.70 -5.08 -3.94
CA HIS A 57 0.76 -3.99 -4.91
C HIS A 57 0.39 -2.64 -4.32
N GLY A 58 -0.18 -2.62 -3.12
CA GLY A 58 -0.51 -1.37 -2.46
C GLY A 58 0.63 -0.90 -1.57
N THR A 59 1.51 -0.06 -2.11
CA THR A 59 2.62 0.49 -1.34
C THR A 59 2.09 1.54 -0.36
N ILE A 60 2.55 1.44 0.88
CA ILE A 60 2.11 2.32 1.97
C ILE A 60 3.31 3.09 2.50
N TYR A 61 3.16 4.39 2.65
CA TYR A 61 4.19 5.25 3.24
C TYR A 61 3.65 5.82 4.54
N LEU A 62 4.37 5.59 5.63
CA LEU A 62 3.98 6.09 6.94
C LEU A 62 5.07 7.01 7.49
N THR A 63 4.66 8.07 8.19
CA THR A 63 5.58 8.95 8.89
C THR A 63 5.14 9.02 10.35
N ILE A 64 6.02 8.65 11.26
CA ILE A 64 5.72 8.62 12.69
C ILE A 64 6.67 9.55 13.41
N ALA A 65 6.12 10.55 14.10
CA ALA A 65 6.93 11.48 14.87
C ALA A 65 7.50 10.80 16.09
N LYS A 66 8.78 10.98 16.34
CA LYS A 66 9.45 10.32 17.47
C LYS A 66 8.92 10.77 18.81
N THR A 67 8.36 11.98 18.90
CA THR A 67 7.87 12.53 20.15
C THR A 67 6.46 12.08 20.51
N ALA A 68 5.68 11.65 19.53
CA ALA A 68 4.27 11.34 19.72
C ALA A 68 3.95 9.86 19.57
N MET A 69 4.95 9.03 19.43
CA MET A 69 4.72 7.65 19.02
C MET A 69 4.51 6.70 20.18
N ASN A 70 3.81 5.63 19.87
CA ASN A 70 3.88 4.41 20.63
C ASN A 70 5.14 3.70 20.14
N ILE A 71 6.06 3.46 21.06
CA ILE A 71 7.38 2.96 20.66
C ILE A 71 7.34 1.61 19.97
N GLY A 72 6.29 0.83 20.19
CA GLY A 72 6.13 -0.45 19.54
C GLY A 72 5.85 -0.38 18.04
N ASP A 73 5.31 0.73 17.56
CA ASP A 73 4.94 0.84 16.16
C ASP A 73 6.13 0.86 15.22
N PRO A 74 7.12 1.74 15.41
CA PRO A 74 8.27 1.71 14.52
C PRO A 74 9.10 0.44 14.67
N ILE A 75 9.16 -0.14 15.87
CA ILE A 75 9.92 -1.38 16.08
C ILE A 75 9.37 -2.52 15.24
N PHE A 76 8.05 -2.61 15.13
CA PHE A 76 7.44 -3.64 14.29
C PHE A 76 8.00 -3.56 12.87
N TYR A 77 8.01 -2.36 12.29
CA TYR A 77 8.45 -2.20 10.90
C TYR A 77 9.95 -2.36 10.73
N ILE A 78 10.73 -1.97 11.73
CA ILE A 78 12.17 -2.16 11.70
C ILE A 78 12.51 -3.64 11.61
N ARG A 79 11.75 -4.48 12.30
CA ARG A 79 11.97 -5.92 12.33
C ARG A 79 11.32 -6.68 11.19
N ASN A 80 10.40 -6.03 10.48
CA ASN A 80 9.67 -6.68 9.40
C ASN A 80 10.50 -6.70 8.13
N LYS A 81 10.74 -7.88 7.57
CA LYS A 81 11.64 -8.01 6.43
C LYS A 81 11.06 -7.45 5.13
N TYR A 82 9.76 -7.20 5.09
CA TYR A 82 9.10 -6.64 3.91
C TYR A 82 8.88 -5.15 4.01
N SER A 83 9.41 -4.53 5.04
CA SER A 83 9.29 -3.10 5.27
C SER A 83 10.64 -2.45 5.32
N LYS A 84 10.70 -1.18 4.97
CA LYS A 84 11.93 -0.41 5.01
C LYS A 84 11.73 0.79 5.90
N VAL A 85 12.67 1.07 6.79
CA VAL A 85 12.58 2.18 7.71
C VAL A 85 13.81 3.06 7.59
N ASN A 86 13.58 4.35 7.38
CA ASN A 86 14.62 5.37 7.47
C ASN A 86 14.21 6.31 8.60
N GLU A 87 15.13 7.06 9.12
CA GLU A 87 14.82 8.01 10.20
C GLU A 87 15.72 9.23 10.16
N ASP A 88 15.21 10.33 10.71
CA ASP A 88 16.04 11.49 11.00
C ASP A 88 15.85 11.81 12.49
N ASP A 89 16.19 13.02 12.91
CA ASP A 89 16.12 13.37 14.33
C ASP A 89 14.70 13.44 14.86
N TYR A 90 13.71 13.60 14.00
CA TYR A 90 12.34 13.88 14.40
C TYR A 90 11.32 12.82 14.00
N PHE A 91 11.59 12.06 12.93
CA PHE A 91 10.61 11.14 12.37
C PHE A 91 11.19 9.80 11.97
N TYR A 92 10.34 8.79 11.99
CA TYR A 92 10.58 7.54 11.28
C TYR A 92 9.79 7.58 9.97
N TYR A 93 10.44 7.17 8.88
CA TYR A 93 9.83 7.09 7.55
C TYR A 93 9.78 5.63 7.15
N ILE A 94 8.57 5.11 7.00
CA ILE A 94 8.33 3.69 6.80
C ILE A 94 7.74 3.45 5.43
N THR A 95 8.33 2.54 4.65
CA THR A 95 7.77 2.06 3.40
C THR A 95 7.39 0.61 3.60
N THR A 96 6.13 0.29 3.40
CA THR A 96 5.63 -1.05 3.56
C THR A 96 4.56 -1.31 2.49
N ASN A 97 3.70 -2.30 2.67
CA ASN A 97 2.62 -2.56 1.73
C ASN A 97 1.37 -3.02 2.46
N MET A 98 0.24 -3.02 1.75
CA MET A 98 -1.03 -3.35 2.35
C MET A 98 -1.09 -4.78 2.90
N ARG A 99 -0.36 -5.71 2.29
CA ARG A 99 -0.33 -7.09 2.79
C ARG A 99 0.24 -7.16 4.20
N VAL A 100 1.36 -6.45 4.44
CA VAL A 100 1.97 -6.40 5.78
C VAL A 100 0.99 -5.81 6.78
N ILE A 101 0.34 -4.72 6.41
CA ILE A 101 -0.61 -4.03 7.28
C ILE A 101 -1.77 -4.96 7.68
N VAL A 102 -2.36 -5.62 6.69
CA VAL A 102 -3.53 -6.47 6.93
C VAL A 102 -3.16 -7.74 7.69
N GLU A 103 -2.10 -8.42 7.27
CA GLU A 103 -1.75 -9.71 7.85
C GLU A 103 -1.20 -9.60 9.27
N ASN A 104 -0.77 -8.42 9.66
CA ASN A 104 -0.23 -8.19 11.01
C ASN A 104 -1.15 -7.32 11.87
N ASN A 105 -2.40 -7.13 11.45
CA ASN A 105 -3.41 -6.37 12.18
C ASN A 105 -2.93 -4.94 12.49
N ARG A 106 -2.32 -4.29 11.50
CA ARG A 106 -1.77 -2.96 11.67
C ARG A 106 -2.60 -1.88 10.98
N LEU A 107 -3.89 -2.13 10.71
CA LEU A 107 -4.74 -1.17 10.01
C LEU A 107 -4.81 0.18 10.71
N ASP A 108 -4.70 0.21 12.05
CA ASP A 108 -4.72 1.47 12.78
C ASP A 108 -3.53 2.36 12.43
N ASP A 109 -2.43 1.77 11.94
CA ASP A 109 -1.26 2.54 11.56
C ASP A 109 -1.48 3.37 10.31
N LEU A 110 -2.56 3.12 9.57
CA LEU A 110 -2.89 3.94 8.42
C LEU A 110 -3.16 5.40 8.81
N GLN A 111 -3.40 5.68 10.08
CA GLN A 111 -3.49 7.05 10.57
C GLN A 111 -2.20 7.85 10.32
N TYR A 112 -1.08 7.15 10.17
CA TYR A 112 0.22 7.79 9.92
C TYR A 112 0.54 7.90 8.43
N GLN A 113 -0.38 7.49 7.57
CA GLN A 113 -0.14 7.44 6.14
C GLN A 113 0.08 8.82 5.55
N VAL A 114 1.06 8.91 4.66
CA VAL A 114 1.36 10.14 3.93
C VAL A 114 1.49 9.81 2.45
N GLU A 115 1.35 10.82 1.62
CA GLU A 115 1.56 10.62 0.20
C GLU A 115 3.05 10.63 -0.11
N PRO A 116 3.49 9.83 -1.06
CA PRO A 116 4.89 9.85 -1.47
C PRO A 116 5.21 11.17 -2.14
N THR A 117 6.40 11.67 -1.94
CA THR A 117 6.86 12.91 -2.56
C THR A 117 7.76 12.62 -3.75
#